data_f33423c8737ba0bf0760f2d4890bbc65
#
_entry.id   f33423c8737ba0bf0760f2d4890bbc65
#
_cell.length_a   1.000
_cell.length_b   1.000
_cell.length_c   1.000
_cell.angle_alpha   90.00
_cell.angle_beta   90.00
_cell.angle_gamma   90.00
#
_symmetry.space_group_name_H-M   'P 1'
#
loop_
_entity.id
_entity.type
_entity.pdbx_description
1 polymer ?
#
loop_
_entity_poly.entity_id
_entity_poly.type
_entity_poly.pdbx_seq_one_letter_code
_entity_poly.pdbx_strand_id
1 'polypeptide(L)'
;MFQKEWEVLVVDDDPDVLTVSRLALRSVKVYGVPLKIHTCGSMAEAIELFNTKADLLPALAVALIDVVMETDTAGLDLCRFVREERKNPLTQLFIRTGQPGVAPERTVIDRYDINGYFTKAEATEDKLYSMIKSGVRQYYWSAFVLGIVPMVRQIAAEFGSRAAMAKSLQNFYDAAFQERSGAPVESYSNIRIASMFDGEIAAIVGWDKAAALAARDRLLQLPGVPLGLPGDQYVIGDDHQLLIKVGARPNVAEAYLMATPTFRVPEFVPEVMYNALSAIASNWHFSK
;
A
#
# COMPACT_ATOMS: atom_id res chain seq x y z
N MET A 1 1.07 4.65 0.17
CA MET A 1 1.83 5.93 0.02
C MET A 1 2.19 6.54 1.38
N PHE A 2 1.50 6.16 2.48
CA PHE A 2 1.70 6.72 3.81
C PHE A 2 2.01 5.63 4.86
N GLN A 3 2.69 4.56 4.47
CA GLN A 3 3.10 3.50 5.39
C GLN A 3 4.26 3.97 6.28
N LYS A 4 4.23 3.57 7.55
CA LYS A 4 5.32 3.80 8.52
C LYS A 4 6.25 2.60 8.60
N GLU A 5 5.67 1.42 8.53
CA GLU A 5 6.36 0.13 8.59
C GLU A 5 5.66 -0.83 7.63
N TRP A 6 6.40 -1.77 7.07
CA TRP A 6 5.85 -2.89 6.30
C TRP A 6 5.73 -4.08 7.24
N GLU A 7 4.51 -4.57 7.43
CA GLU A 7 4.27 -5.77 8.23
C GLU A 7 4.77 -7.00 7.47
N VAL A 8 5.68 -7.75 8.09
CA VAL A 8 6.29 -8.97 7.54
C VAL A 8 6.19 -10.07 8.58
N LEU A 9 5.81 -11.28 8.18
CA LEU A 9 5.73 -12.45 9.03
C LEU A 9 6.76 -13.50 8.59
N VAL A 10 7.43 -14.12 9.56
CA VAL A 10 8.29 -15.29 9.36
C VAL A 10 7.75 -16.41 10.23
N VAL A 11 7.44 -17.56 9.63
CA VAL A 11 6.94 -18.75 10.33
C VAL A 11 7.90 -19.91 10.08
N ASP A 12 8.48 -20.44 11.13
CA ASP A 12 9.46 -21.53 11.07
C ASP A 12 9.58 -22.14 12.47
N ASP A 13 9.59 -23.45 12.61
CA ASP A 13 9.69 -24.12 13.92
C ASP A 13 11.12 -24.12 14.50
N ASP A 14 12.11 -23.76 13.69
CA ASP A 14 13.50 -23.58 14.11
C ASP A 14 13.73 -22.16 14.63
N PRO A 15 13.98 -21.97 15.94
CA PRO A 15 14.21 -20.65 16.53
C PRO A 15 15.46 -19.96 16.02
N ASP A 16 16.48 -20.71 15.57
CA ASP A 16 17.70 -20.14 14.98
C ASP A 16 17.39 -19.53 13.64
N VAL A 17 16.57 -20.18 12.82
CA VAL A 17 16.10 -19.66 11.53
C VAL A 17 15.25 -18.38 11.70
N LEU A 18 14.38 -18.33 12.72
CA LEU A 18 13.64 -17.12 13.06
C LEU A 18 14.59 -15.98 13.46
N THR A 19 15.57 -16.27 14.29
CA THR A 19 16.56 -15.29 14.78
C THR A 19 17.41 -14.74 13.63
N VAL A 20 17.97 -15.62 12.80
CA VAL A 20 18.78 -15.23 11.63
C VAL A 20 17.96 -14.41 10.64
N SER A 21 16.73 -14.83 10.35
CA SER A 21 15.82 -14.08 9.46
C SER A 21 15.54 -12.68 10.01
N ARG A 22 15.27 -12.53 11.30
CA ARG A 22 15.05 -11.23 11.94
C ARG A 22 16.28 -10.33 11.85
N LEU A 23 17.48 -10.89 12.05
CA LEU A 23 18.75 -10.14 11.96
C LEU A 23 19.01 -9.68 10.51
N ALA A 24 18.88 -10.57 9.54
CA ALA A 24 19.07 -10.28 8.12
C ALA A 24 18.10 -9.19 7.60
N LEU A 25 16.87 -9.17 8.10
CA LEU A 25 15.83 -8.26 7.64
C LEU A 25 15.75 -6.95 8.43
N ARG A 26 16.44 -6.82 9.57
CA ARG A 26 16.35 -5.68 10.50
C ARG A 26 16.67 -4.33 9.86
N SER A 27 17.64 -4.29 8.97
CA SER A 27 18.11 -3.06 8.31
C SER A 27 17.41 -2.78 6.99
N VAL A 28 16.58 -3.71 6.50
CA VAL A 28 15.93 -3.61 5.20
C VAL A 28 14.87 -2.51 5.23
N LYS A 29 14.93 -1.66 4.21
CA LYS A 29 13.90 -0.64 3.94
C LYS A 29 13.40 -0.79 2.52
N VAL A 30 12.08 -0.69 2.35
CA VAL A 30 11.44 -0.64 1.03
C VAL A 30 10.78 0.72 0.86
N TYR A 31 11.15 1.44 -0.18
CA TYR A 31 10.77 2.85 -0.36
C TYR A 31 11.16 3.77 0.83
N GLY A 32 12.26 3.46 1.52
CA GLY A 32 12.68 4.20 2.72
C GLY A 32 11.95 3.83 4.01
N VAL A 33 10.90 3.02 3.92
CA VAL A 33 10.06 2.58 5.05
C VAL A 33 10.64 1.27 5.63
N PRO A 34 10.85 1.17 6.95
CA PRO A 34 11.38 -0.01 7.60
C PRO A 34 10.38 -1.17 7.63
N LEU A 35 10.87 -2.36 7.96
CA LEU A 35 10.06 -3.55 8.20
C LEU A 35 9.70 -3.66 9.68
N LYS A 36 8.49 -4.12 9.97
CA LYS A 36 8.07 -4.64 11.27
C LYS A 36 7.89 -6.15 11.14
N ILE A 37 8.79 -6.88 11.79
CA ILE A 37 8.93 -8.32 11.62
C ILE A 37 8.23 -9.04 12.78
N HIS A 38 7.24 -9.85 12.44
CA HIS A 38 6.61 -10.82 13.33
C HIS A 38 7.25 -12.19 13.11
N THR A 39 7.36 -12.98 14.15
CA THR A 39 7.87 -14.35 14.07
C THR A 39 6.94 -15.28 14.84
N CYS A 40 6.63 -16.44 14.25
CA CYS A 40 5.86 -17.51 14.86
C CYS A 40 6.60 -18.83 14.67
N GLY A 41 6.58 -19.70 15.70
CA GLY A 41 7.22 -21.00 15.68
C GLY A 41 6.32 -22.11 15.13
N SER A 42 5.06 -21.81 14.76
CA SER A 42 4.11 -22.80 14.25
C SER A 42 2.98 -22.15 13.46
N MET A 43 2.24 -22.94 12.69
CA MET A 43 0.98 -22.52 12.07
C MET A 43 -0.04 -22.06 13.13
N ALA A 44 -0.14 -22.79 14.25
CA ALA A 44 -1.07 -22.46 15.33
C ALA A 44 -0.79 -21.07 15.90
N GLU A 45 0.48 -20.73 16.19
CA GLU A 45 0.87 -19.40 16.66
C GLU A 45 0.57 -18.29 15.62
N ALA A 46 0.78 -18.56 14.34
CA ALA A 46 0.45 -17.59 13.28
C ALA A 46 -1.06 -17.32 13.22
N ILE A 47 -1.90 -18.35 13.32
CA ILE A 47 -3.36 -18.21 13.35
C ILE A 47 -3.81 -17.44 14.60
N GLU A 48 -3.23 -17.74 15.78
CA GLU A 48 -3.52 -17.02 17.01
C GLU A 48 -3.12 -15.53 16.89
N LEU A 49 -1.97 -15.25 16.31
CA LEU A 49 -1.52 -13.89 16.04
C LEU A 49 -2.51 -13.12 15.14
N PHE A 50 -3.04 -13.76 14.09
CA PHE A 50 -4.06 -13.15 13.22
C PHE A 50 -5.41 -12.96 13.92
N ASN A 51 -5.77 -13.84 14.84
CA ASN A 51 -7.01 -13.72 15.62
C ASN A 51 -6.92 -12.63 16.69
N THR A 52 -5.76 -12.48 17.33
CA THR A 52 -5.53 -11.47 18.38
C THR A 52 -5.27 -10.08 17.80
N LYS A 53 -4.71 -10.00 16.60
CA LYS A 53 -4.43 -8.75 15.87
C LYS A 53 -5.18 -8.76 14.54
N ALA A 54 -6.49 -8.48 14.60
CA ALA A 54 -7.37 -8.58 13.43
C ALA A 54 -6.90 -7.73 12.22
N ASP A 55 -6.25 -6.59 12.48
CA ASP A 55 -5.75 -5.68 11.45
C ASP A 55 -4.41 -6.12 10.85
N LEU A 56 -3.72 -7.10 11.44
CA LEU A 56 -2.40 -7.51 10.97
C LEU A 56 -2.47 -8.17 9.59
N LEU A 57 -3.32 -9.16 9.42
CA LEU A 57 -3.39 -9.92 8.16
C LEU A 57 -3.78 -9.05 6.95
N PRO A 58 -4.75 -8.12 7.03
CA PRO A 58 -5.00 -7.17 5.96
C PRO A 58 -3.82 -6.23 5.64
N ALA A 59 -2.97 -5.94 6.63
CA ALA A 59 -1.80 -5.08 6.48
C ALA A 59 -0.51 -5.85 6.16
N LEU A 60 -0.54 -7.18 6.22
CA LEU A 60 0.63 -8.03 6.04
C LEU A 60 1.10 -8.02 4.59
N ALA A 61 2.26 -7.43 4.36
CA ALA A 61 2.81 -7.32 3.02
C ALA A 61 3.42 -8.64 2.54
N VAL A 62 4.19 -9.32 3.40
CA VAL A 62 4.92 -10.54 3.05
C VAL A 62 4.85 -11.54 4.20
N ALA A 63 4.69 -12.82 3.87
CA ALA A 63 4.92 -13.93 4.79
C ALA A 63 5.96 -14.90 4.20
N LEU A 64 7.00 -15.20 4.98
CA LEU A 64 7.97 -16.27 4.71
C LEU A 64 7.57 -17.46 5.58
N ILE A 65 7.25 -18.60 4.98
CA ILE A 65 6.63 -19.73 5.66
C ILE A 65 7.43 -21.00 5.37
N ASP A 66 7.85 -21.73 6.42
CA ASP A 66 8.38 -23.07 6.23
C ASP A 66 7.24 -24.05 5.93
N VAL A 67 7.52 -25.08 5.14
CA VAL A 67 6.55 -26.13 4.79
C VAL A 67 6.32 -27.06 5.97
N VAL A 68 7.44 -27.57 6.52
CA VAL A 68 7.43 -28.62 7.56
C VAL A 68 7.64 -27.96 8.92
N MET A 69 6.63 -28.05 9.75
CA MET A 69 6.65 -27.57 11.14
C MET A 69 5.98 -28.63 12.01
N GLU A 70 4.89 -28.32 12.71
CA GLU A 70 4.13 -29.29 13.53
C GLU A 70 3.55 -30.46 12.71
N THR A 71 3.42 -30.31 11.40
CA THR A 71 3.10 -31.35 10.41
C THR A 71 3.93 -31.15 9.14
N ASP A 72 4.01 -32.20 8.31
CA ASP A 72 4.74 -32.14 7.03
C ASP A 72 4.16 -31.12 6.04
N THR A 73 2.95 -30.59 6.28
CA THR A 73 2.23 -29.68 5.39
C THR A 73 1.75 -28.41 6.11
N ALA A 74 2.13 -28.18 7.36
CA ALA A 74 1.61 -27.06 8.16
C ALA A 74 1.75 -25.71 7.47
N GLY A 75 2.87 -25.45 6.79
CA GLY A 75 3.07 -24.20 6.03
C GLY A 75 2.16 -24.07 4.82
N LEU A 76 1.87 -25.18 4.13
CA LEU A 76 0.92 -25.18 3.01
C LEU A 76 -0.52 -24.99 3.49
N ASP A 77 -0.85 -25.56 4.63
CA ASP A 77 -2.16 -25.36 5.26
C ASP A 77 -2.33 -23.90 5.74
N LEU A 78 -1.27 -23.27 6.21
CA LEU A 78 -1.26 -21.83 6.52
C LEU A 78 -1.48 -20.97 5.27
N CYS A 79 -0.84 -21.31 4.14
CA CYS A 79 -1.08 -20.63 2.87
C CYS A 79 -2.56 -20.75 2.44
N ARG A 80 -3.13 -21.96 2.54
CA ARG A 80 -4.55 -22.20 2.26
C ARG A 80 -5.44 -21.37 3.19
N PHE A 81 -5.16 -21.35 4.48
CA PHE A 81 -5.90 -20.54 5.46
C PHE A 81 -5.91 -19.06 5.07
N VAL A 82 -4.75 -18.49 4.70
CA VAL A 82 -4.65 -17.09 4.27
C VAL A 82 -5.47 -16.84 3.00
N ARG A 83 -5.34 -17.70 1.98
CA ARG A 83 -5.99 -17.52 0.67
C ARG A 83 -7.48 -17.84 0.70
N GLU A 84 -7.87 -19.01 1.24
CA GLU A 84 -9.24 -19.53 1.10
C GLU A 84 -10.13 -19.15 2.29
N GLU A 85 -9.64 -19.24 3.52
CA GLU A 85 -10.46 -18.97 4.70
C GLU A 85 -10.52 -17.47 5.02
N ARG A 86 -9.38 -16.79 4.97
CA ARG A 86 -9.29 -15.36 5.21
C ARG A 86 -9.48 -14.51 3.95
N LYS A 87 -9.52 -15.13 2.78
CA LYS A 87 -9.73 -14.49 1.47
C LYS A 87 -8.80 -13.29 1.26
N ASN A 88 -7.55 -13.44 1.66
CA ASN A 88 -6.53 -12.40 1.48
C ASN A 88 -5.67 -12.70 0.25
N PRO A 89 -5.90 -12.03 -0.89
CA PRO A 89 -5.11 -12.19 -2.10
C PRO A 89 -3.88 -11.29 -2.13
N LEU A 90 -3.75 -10.33 -1.19
CA LEU A 90 -2.76 -9.27 -1.25
C LEU A 90 -1.42 -9.65 -0.63
N THR A 91 -1.44 -10.36 0.51
CA THR A 91 -0.22 -10.79 1.18
C THR A 91 0.63 -11.65 0.24
N GLN A 92 1.89 -11.29 0.07
CA GLN A 92 2.82 -12.05 -0.75
C GLN A 92 3.36 -13.22 0.06
N LEU A 93 3.00 -14.44 -0.34
CA LEU A 93 3.38 -15.67 0.34
C LEU A 93 4.61 -16.29 -0.32
N PHE A 94 5.66 -16.50 0.45
CA PHE A 94 6.87 -17.18 0.03
C PHE A 94 7.10 -18.42 0.87
N ILE A 95 7.27 -19.55 0.23
CA ILE A 95 7.62 -20.81 0.88
C ILE A 95 9.14 -20.93 0.96
N ARG A 96 9.62 -21.26 2.15
CA ARG A 96 11.03 -21.57 2.43
C ARG A 96 11.12 -22.96 3.07
N THR A 97 11.68 -23.94 2.40
CA THR A 97 11.73 -25.31 2.89
C THR A 97 13.13 -25.86 3.05
N GLY A 98 13.34 -26.67 4.10
CA GLY A 98 14.54 -27.50 4.25
C GLY A 98 14.44 -28.83 3.48
N GLN A 99 13.25 -29.22 3.00
CA GLN A 99 12.97 -30.51 2.37
C GLN A 99 12.25 -30.33 1.01
N PRO A 100 12.98 -29.95 -0.05
CA PRO A 100 12.40 -29.61 -1.35
C PRO A 100 11.65 -30.78 -2.05
N GLY A 101 11.74 -32.01 -1.53
CA GLY A 101 11.05 -33.18 -2.10
C GLY A 101 9.64 -33.43 -1.57
N VAL A 102 9.21 -32.76 -0.51
CA VAL A 102 7.90 -32.99 0.13
C VAL A 102 6.74 -32.56 -0.77
N ALA A 103 6.90 -31.47 -1.51
CA ALA A 103 5.90 -31.05 -2.50
C ALA A 103 6.60 -30.43 -3.74
N PRO A 104 6.20 -30.84 -4.96
CA PRO A 104 6.76 -30.25 -6.17
C PRO A 104 6.46 -28.74 -6.23
N GLU A 105 7.48 -27.93 -6.44
CA GLU A 105 7.42 -26.47 -6.46
C GLU A 105 6.26 -25.93 -7.32
N ARG A 106 6.14 -26.38 -8.57
CA ARG A 106 5.09 -25.93 -9.48
C ARG A 106 3.67 -26.21 -8.96
N THR A 107 3.46 -27.40 -8.41
CA THR A 107 2.14 -27.77 -7.84
C THR A 107 1.78 -26.89 -6.64
N VAL A 108 2.77 -26.54 -5.83
CA VAL A 108 2.57 -25.66 -4.66
C VAL A 108 2.24 -24.24 -5.11
N ILE A 109 3.00 -23.70 -6.06
CA ILE A 109 2.80 -22.36 -6.62
C ILE A 109 1.37 -22.24 -7.19
N ASP A 110 0.98 -23.16 -8.06
CA ASP A 110 -0.30 -23.10 -8.76
C ASP A 110 -1.50 -23.34 -7.82
N ARG A 111 -1.35 -24.26 -6.85
CA ARG A 111 -2.45 -24.65 -5.97
C ARG A 111 -2.74 -23.62 -4.88
N TYR A 112 -1.71 -23.02 -4.31
CA TYR A 112 -1.83 -22.14 -3.14
C TYR A 112 -1.64 -20.64 -3.47
N ASP A 113 -1.50 -20.31 -4.75
CA ASP A 113 -1.28 -18.92 -5.21
C ASP A 113 -0.18 -18.21 -4.41
N ILE A 114 0.99 -18.89 -4.32
CA ILE A 114 2.16 -18.35 -3.65
C ILE A 114 3.05 -17.58 -4.63
N ASN A 115 3.82 -16.63 -4.11
CA ASN A 115 4.64 -15.71 -4.90
C ASN A 115 6.07 -16.21 -5.13
N GLY A 116 6.47 -17.27 -4.44
CA GLY A 116 7.76 -17.89 -4.65
C GLY A 116 8.02 -19.06 -3.70
N TYR A 117 8.92 -19.93 -4.16
CA TYR A 117 9.35 -21.14 -3.45
C TYR A 117 10.88 -21.21 -3.50
N PHE A 118 11.54 -21.52 -2.41
CA PHE A 118 12.99 -21.67 -2.33
C PHE A 118 13.41 -22.55 -1.16
N THR A 119 14.62 -23.09 -1.26
CA THR A 119 15.18 -23.92 -0.19
C THR A 119 15.82 -23.07 0.92
N LYS A 120 15.88 -23.60 2.16
CA LYS A 120 16.62 -22.94 3.25
C LYS A 120 18.10 -22.71 2.90
N ALA A 121 18.69 -23.56 2.08
CA ALA A 121 20.07 -23.41 1.60
C ALA A 121 20.25 -22.21 0.64
N GLU A 122 19.22 -21.84 -0.10
CA GLU A 122 19.22 -20.68 -1.00
C GLU A 122 18.88 -19.37 -0.27
N ALA A 123 18.44 -19.44 1.00
CA ALA A 123 18.01 -18.29 1.80
C ALA A 123 19.19 -17.42 2.29
N THR A 124 20.05 -17.00 1.38
CA THR A 124 21.09 -16.00 1.67
C THR A 124 20.47 -14.65 2.04
N GLU A 125 21.24 -13.79 2.70
CA GLU A 125 20.80 -12.42 3.04
C GLU A 125 20.34 -11.65 1.79
N ASP A 126 21.09 -11.72 0.69
CA ASP A 126 20.73 -11.08 -0.59
C ASP A 126 19.43 -11.64 -1.19
N LYS A 127 19.22 -12.95 -1.08
CA LYS A 127 17.97 -13.59 -1.55
C LYS A 127 16.79 -13.12 -0.72
N LEU A 128 16.90 -13.14 0.61
CA LEU A 128 15.88 -12.65 1.50
C LEU A 128 15.55 -11.16 1.24
N TYR A 129 16.60 -10.33 1.10
CA TYR A 129 16.44 -8.92 0.74
C TYR A 129 15.65 -8.75 -0.56
N SER A 130 16.04 -9.46 -1.62
CA SER A 130 15.41 -9.35 -2.94
C SER A 130 13.94 -9.79 -2.90
N MET A 131 13.63 -10.86 -2.21
CA MET A 131 12.27 -11.40 -2.08
C MET A 131 11.37 -10.45 -1.28
N ILE A 132 11.83 -10.00 -0.11
CA ILE A 132 11.08 -9.04 0.71
C ILE A 132 10.83 -7.75 -0.07
N LYS A 133 11.86 -7.23 -0.72
CA LYS A 133 11.73 -5.99 -1.50
C LYS A 133 10.73 -6.14 -2.66
N SER A 134 10.79 -7.24 -3.39
CA SER A 134 9.86 -7.54 -4.48
C SER A 134 8.45 -7.75 -3.95
N GLY A 135 8.29 -8.57 -2.91
CA GLY A 135 6.99 -8.86 -2.31
C GLY A 135 6.30 -7.62 -1.75
N VAL A 136 7.02 -6.82 -0.95
CA VAL A 136 6.47 -5.55 -0.41
C VAL A 136 6.05 -4.60 -1.54
N ARG A 137 6.85 -4.51 -2.61
CA ARG A 137 6.49 -3.68 -3.77
C ARG A 137 5.22 -4.18 -4.44
N GLN A 138 5.10 -5.47 -4.68
CA GLN A 138 3.91 -6.05 -5.30
C GLN A 138 2.66 -5.88 -4.42
N TYR A 139 2.77 -6.18 -3.11
CA TYR A 139 1.70 -5.93 -2.15
C TYR A 139 1.22 -4.47 -2.21
N TYR A 140 2.16 -3.53 -2.12
CA TYR A 140 1.84 -2.10 -2.10
C TYR A 140 1.06 -1.67 -3.34
N TRP A 141 1.48 -2.12 -4.53
CA TRP A 141 0.81 -1.75 -5.78
C TRP A 141 -0.57 -2.37 -5.90
N SER A 142 -0.70 -3.62 -5.55
CA SER A 142 -1.99 -4.31 -5.56
C SER A 142 -2.97 -3.65 -4.57
N ALA A 143 -2.52 -3.37 -3.34
CA ALA A 143 -3.32 -2.70 -2.33
C ALA A 143 -3.70 -1.26 -2.73
N PHE A 144 -2.76 -0.53 -3.37
CA PHE A 144 -2.99 0.83 -3.83
C PHE A 144 -4.06 0.89 -4.93
N VAL A 145 -3.94 0.06 -5.96
CA VAL A 145 -4.92 0.00 -7.06
C VAL A 145 -6.29 -0.45 -6.56
N LEU A 146 -6.34 -1.49 -5.73
CA LEU A 146 -7.59 -2.00 -5.15
C LEU A 146 -8.25 -0.98 -4.20
N GLY A 147 -7.48 -0.09 -3.58
CA GLY A 147 -8.02 0.99 -2.73
C GLY A 147 -8.60 2.16 -3.53
N ILE A 148 -7.97 2.52 -4.66
CA ILE A 148 -8.42 3.67 -5.48
C ILE A 148 -9.74 3.39 -6.19
N VAL A 149 -9.93 2.19 -6.75
CA VAL A 149 -11.13 1.87 -7.54
C VAL A 149 -12.44 2.02 -6.74
N PRO A 150 -12.58 1.45 -5.54
CA PRO A 150 -13.77 1.67 -4.72
C PRO A 150 -13.97 3.14 -4.32
N MET A 151 -12.89 3.86 -4.04
CA MET A 151 -12.94 5.29 -3.72
C MET A 151 -13.55 6.09 -4.86
N VAL A 152 -13.02 5.95 -6.08
CA VAL A 152 -13.53 6.66 -7.26
C VAL A 152 -15.00 6.31 -7.50
N ARG A 153 -15.35 5.02 -7.38
CA ARG A 153 -16.73 4.55 -7.54
C ARG A 153 -17.67 5.18 -6.50
N GLN A 154 -17.26 5.24 -5.25
CA GLN A 154 -18.05 5.84 -4.18
C GLN A 154 -18.26 7.34 -4.42
N ILE A 155 -17.20 8.07 -4.76
CA ILE A 155 -17.29 9.51 -5.04
C ILE A 155 -18.16 9.76 -6.29
N ALA A 156 -18.01 8.94 -7.32
CA ALA A 156 -18.81 9.03 -8.54
C ALA A 156 -20.32 8.73 -8.29
N ALA A 157 -20.65 7.94 -7.28
CA ALA A 157 -22.05 7.67 -6.90
C ALA A 157 -22.74 8.90 -6.31
N GLU A 158 -21.99 9.89 -5.81
CA GLU A 158 -22.49 11.17 -5.31
C GLU A 158 -22.68 12.21 -6.42
N PHE A 159 -22.81 11.75 -7.68
CA PHE A 159 -23.06 12.63 -8.83
C PHE A 159 -24.26 13.54 -8.60
N GLY A 160 -24.09 14.82 -8.90
CA GLY A 160 -25.13 15.85 -8.73
C GLY A 160 -24.98 16.70 -7.46
N SER A 161 -24.07 16.34 -6.53
CA SER A 161 -23.84 17.13 -5.30
C SER A 161 -22.34 17.28 -5.00
N ARG A 162 -21.80 18.47 -5.21
CA ARG A 162 -20.40 18.82 -4.85
C ARG A 162 -20.15 18.63 -3.35
N ALA A 163 -21.13 18.98 -2.51
CA ALA A 163 -21.01 18.83 -1.07
C ALA A 163 -20.91 17.34 -0.65
N ALA A 164 -21.70 16.46 -1.26
CA ALA A 164 -21.65 15.03 -0.99
C ALA A 164 -20.32 14.42 -1.49
N MET A 165 -19.87 14.79 -2.68
CA MET A 165 -18.58 14.37 -3.23
C MET A 165 -17.40 14.82 -2.35
N ALA A 166 -17.41 16.09 -1.90
CA ALA A 166 -16.39 16.62 -1.00
C ALA A 166 -16.39 15.86 0.35
N LYS A 167 -17.56 15.59 0.91
CA LYS A 167 -17.70 14.82 2.15
C LYS A 167 -17.19 13.38 2.00
N SER A 168 -17.52 12.71 0.90
CA SER A 168 -17.03 11.35 0.63
C SER A 168 -15.51 11.32 0.45
N LEU A 169 -14.93 12.31 -0.23
CA LEU A 169 -13.49 12.45 -0.40
C LEU A 169 -12.79 12.74 0.94
N GLN A 170 -13.37 13.62 1.78
CA GLN A 170 -12.85 13.90 3.12
C GLN A 170 -12.89 12.64 3.99
N ASN A 171 -14.01 11.92 4.01
CA ASN A 171 -14.13 10.67 4.76
C ASN A 171 -13.10 9.63 4.33
N PHE A 172 -12.80 9.55 3.02
CA PHE A 172 -11.75 8.67 2.52
C PHE A 172 -10.38 9.09 3.03
N TYR A 173 -10.07 10.39 3.03
CA TYR A 173 -8.80 10.88 3.58
C TYR A 173 -8.69 10.62 5.07
N ASP A 174 -9.74 10.92 5.83
CA ASP A 174 -9.79 10.67 7.26
C ASP A 174 -9.59 9.18 7.58
N ALA A 175 -10.27 8.28 6.86
CA ALA A 175 -10.11 6.84 7.02
C ALA A 175 -8.71 6.33 6.63
N ALA A 176 -8.10 6.91 5.59
CA ALA A 176 -6.73 6.55 5.19
C ALA A 176 -5.67 6.98 6.20
N PHE A 177 -5.98 7.98 7.03
CA PHE A 177 -5.08 8.56 8.04
C PHE A 177 -5.49 8.27 9.48
N GLN A 178 -6.73 7.78 9.71
CA GLN A 178 -7.11 7.23 11.01
C GLN A 178 -6.30 5.97 11.30
N GLU A 179 -5.86 5.86 12.54
CA GLU A 179 -5.01 4.80 13.05
C GLU A 179 -5.49 3.40 12.69
N ARG A 180 -4.67 2.65 11.98
CA ARG A 180 -4.82 1.20 11.90
C ARG A 180 -4.26 0.47 13.11
N SER A 181 -3.77 1.14 14.13
CA SER A 181 -3.25 0.49 15.35
C SER A 181 -2.94 1.48 16.45
N GLY A 182 -3.88 2.01 17.21
CA GLY A 182 -3.71 2.59 18.55
C GLY A 182 -2.49 3.52 18.81
N ALA A 183 -1.79 3.99 17.78
CA ALA A 183 -0.65 4.87 17.90
C ALA A 183 -1.09 6.35 17.91
N PRO A 184 -0.46 7.25 18.71
CA PRO A 184 -0.90 8.64 18.82
C PRO A 184 -0.89 9.38 17.48
N VAL A 185 -1.88 10.22 17.21
CA VAL A 185 -2.05 11.09 16.02
C VAL A 185 -0.76 11.88 15.70
N GLU A 186 0.06 12.18 16.70
CA GLU A 186 1.36 12.85 16.56
C GLU A 186 2.34 12.14 15.61
N SER A 187 2.17 10.84 15.41
CA SER A 187 3.06 10.08 14.53
C SER A 187 2.78 10.25 13.03
N TYR A 188 1.69 10.94 12.65
CA TYR A 188 1.35 11.31 11.27
C TYR A 188 1.56 12.81 10.98
N SER A 189 2.29 13.52 11.84
CA SER A 189 2.47 14.97 11.77
C SER A 189 3.03 15.50 10.43
N ASN A 190 3.64 14.64 9.62
CA ASN A 190 4.23 15.04 8.33
C ASN A 190 3.40 14.60 7.11
N ILE A 191 2.28 13.90 7.32
CA ILE A 191 1.44 13.47 6.22
C ILE A 191 0.45 14.57 5.88
N ARG A 192 0.41 14.96 4.62
CA ARG A 192 -0.43 16.03 4.12
C ARG A 192 -1.02 15.62 2.79
N ILE A 193 -2.32 15.85 2.62
CA ILE A 193 -3.03 15.64 1.35
C ILE A 193 -4.14 16.67 1.20
N ALA A 194 -4.34 17.18 0.01
CA ALA A 194 -5.44 18.06 -0.31
C ALA A 194 -5.92 17.83 -1.75
N SER A 195 -7.22 17.89 -1.95
CA SER A 195 -7.84 17.95 -3.28
C SER A 195 -8.63 19.24 -3.45
N MET A 196 -8.48 19.84 -4.62
CA MET A 196 -9.13 21.09 -4.98
C MET A 196 -9.81 20.94 -6.34
N PHE A 197 -10.98 21.56 -6.51
CA PHE A 197 -11.73 21.61 -7.76
C PHE A 197 -12.25 23.03 -7.97
N ASP A 198 -12.04 23.60 -9.15
CA ASP A 198 -12.43 24.97 -9.51
C ASP A 198 -12.01 26.02 -8.46
N GLY A 199 -10.83 25.84 -7.86
CA GLY A 199 -10.29 26.73 -6.82
C GLY A 199 -10.80 26.49 -5.41
N GLU A 200 -11.77 25.59 -5.21
CA GLU A 200 -12.30 25.22 -3.90
C GLU A 200 -11.59 23.99 -3.33
N ILE A 201 -11.27 24.00 -2.03
CA ILE A 201 -10.72 22.82 -1.35
C ILE A 201 -11.88 21.89 -1.00
N ALA A 202 -11.92 20.72 -1.64
CA ALA A 202 -12.94 19.70 -1.41
C ALA A 202 -12.58 18.78 -0.23
N ALA A 203 -11.31 18.46 -0.05
CA ALA A 203 -10.85 17.64 1.07
C ALA A 203 -9.40 18.01 1.43
N ILE A 204 -9.09 17.94 2.73
CA ILE A 204 -7.77 18.33 3.25
C ILE A 204 -7.44 17.60 4.56
N VAL A 205 -6.19 17.13 4.67
CA VAL A 205 -5.62 16.58 5.92
C VAL A 205 -4.19 17.07 6.07
N GLY A 206 -3.79 17.43 7.28
CA GLY A 206 -2.43 17.81 7.65
C GLY A 206 -1.97 19.20 7.18
N TRP A 207 -2.78 19.94 6.46
CA TRP A 207 -2.60 21.36 6.11
C TRP A 207 -3.77 22.20 6.61
N ASP A 208 -3.54 23.48 6.91
CA ASP A 208 -4.58 24.48 6.84
C ASP A 208 -4.80 24.94 5.37
N LYS A 209 -5.90 25.63 5.12
CA LYS A 209 -6.28 26.04 3.75
C LYS A 209 -5.24 26.96 3.10
N ALA A 210 -4.68 27.90 3.85
CA ALA A 210 -3.70 28.87 3.32
C ALA A 210 -2.40 28.17 2.97
N ALA A 211 -1.91 27.28 3.83
CA ALA A 211 -0.71 26.49 3.59
C ALA A 211 -0.86 25.53 2.39
N ALA A 212 -2.05 24.95 2.20
CA ALA A 212 -2.32 24.10 1.04
C ALA A 212 -2.29 24.90 -0.28
N LEU A 213 -2.91 26.07 -0.31
CA LEU A 213 -2.87 26.96 -1.48
C LEU A 213 -1.45 27.42 -1.79
N ALA A 214 -0.69 27.86 -0.79
CA ALA A 214 0.70 28.27 -0.96
C ALA A 214 1.59 27.10 -1.45
N ALA A 215 1.37 25.88 -0.98
CA ALA A 215 2.08 24.68 -1.44
C ALA A 215 1.75 24.37 -2.91
N ARG A 216 0.49 24.47 -3.34
CA ARG A 216 0.06 24.34 -4.73
C ARG A 216 0.80 25.34 -5.62
N ASP A 217 0.74 26.62 -5.26
CA ASP A 217 1.30 27.69 -6.08
C ASP A 217 2.83 27.56 -6.21
N ARG A 218 3.51 27.14 -5.16
CA ARG A 218 4.94 26.84 -5.18
C ARG A 218 5.27 25.66 -6.10
N LEU A 219 4.52 24.55 -6.00
CA LEU A 219 4.75 23.37 -6.83
C LEU A 219 4.49 23.64 -8.31
N LEU A 220 3.53 24.51 -8.64
CA LEU A 220 3.24 24.92 -10.02
C LEU A 220 4.37 25.75 -10.67
N GLN A 221 5.32 26.27 -9.91
CA GLN A 221 6.52 26.94 -10.44
C GLN A 221 7.62 25.95 -10.86
N LEU A 222 7.52 24.68 -10.45
CA LEU A 222 8.49 23.65 -10.80
C LEU A 222 8.17 23.05 -12.18
N PRO A 223 9.17 22.47 -12.86
CA PRO A 223 8.94 21.76 -14.11
C PRO A 223 7.94 20.61 -13.93
N GLY A 224 6.86 20.62 -14.70
CA GLY A 224 5.86 19.57 -14.70
C GLY A 224 6.15 18.52 -15.77
N VAL A 225 5.80 17.27 -15.45
CA VAL A 225 5.79 16.17 -16.42
C VAL A 225 4.37 16.08 -16.99
N PRO A 226 4.20 16.17 -18.33
CA PRO A 226 2.88 16.11 -18.96
C PRO A 226 2.17 14.77 -18.70
N LEU A 227 0.85 14.84 -18.54
CA LEU A 227 -0.05 13.70 -18.40
C LEU A 227 -1.20 13.84 -19.41
N GLY A 228 -1.48 12.75 -20.13
CA GLY A 228 -2.67 12.63 -20.99
C GLY A 228 -2.93 13.80 -21.93
N LEU A 229 -3.67 14.83 -21.49
CA LEU A 229 -4.15 15.92 -22.32
C LEU A 229 -3.40 17.25 -22.04
N PRO A 230 -3.42 18.22 -22.98
CA PRO A 230 -2.77 19.52 -22.78
C PRO A 230 -3.26 20.23 -21.51
N GLY A 231 -2.33 20.69 -20.69
CA GLY A 231 -2.62 21.33 -19.41
C GLY A 231 -2.65 20.39 -18.20
N ASP A 232 -2.64 19.08 -18.45
CA ASP A 232 -2.54 18.05 -17.40
C ASP A 232 -1.08 17.73 -17.14
N GLN A 233 -0.69 17.69 -15.89
CA GLN A 233 0.69 17.40 -15.51
C GLN A 233 0.80 16.91 -14.07
N TYR A 234 1.93 16.29 -13.75
CA TYR A 234 2.35 16.13 -12.37
C TYR A 234 3.67 16.82 -12.09
N VAL A 235 3.90 17.16 -10.84
CA VAL A 235 5.13 17.76 -10.34
C VAL A 235 5.58 16.99 -9.12
N ILE A 236 6.87 16.68 -9.04
CA ILE A 236 7.51 16.16 -7.82
C ILE A 236 8.44 17.25 -7.31
N GLY A 237 8.11 17.77 -6.12
CA GLY A 237 8.93 18.75 -5.41
C GLY A 237 9.89 18.09 -4.42
N ASP A 238 10.54 18.94 -3.62
CA ASP A 238 11.40 18.52 -2.53
C ASP A 238 10.60 17.70 -1.48
N ASP A 239 11.29 16.89 -0.68
CA ASP A 239 10.67 16.06 0.35
C ASP A 239 9.52 15.17 -0.16
N HIS A 240 9.64 14.68 -1.41
CA HIS A 240 8.65 13.81 -2.06
C HIS A 240 7.28 14.45 -2.30
N GLN A 241 7.15 15.76 -2.17
CA GLN A 241 5.88 16.44 -2.45
C GLN A 241 5.42 16.13 -3.88
N LEU A 242 4.15 15.76 -4.02
CA LEU A 242 3.51 15.44 -5.28
C LEU A 242 2.35 16.40 -5.52
N LEU A 243 2.30 16.98 -6.70
CA LEU A 243 1.11 17.68 -7.22
C LEU A 243 0.68 17.02 -8.52
N ILE A 244 -0.60 16.77 -8.66
CA ILE A 244 -1.24 16.34 -9.91
C ILE A 244 -2.25 17.42 -10.29
N LYS A 245 -2.17 17.88 -11.52
CA LYS A 245 -3.07 18.86 -12.09
C LYS A 245 -3.87 18.25 -13.22
N VAL A 246 -5.18 18.46 -13.19
CA VAL A 246 -6.11 18.29 -14.32
C VAL A 246 -6.49 19.69 -14.79
N GLY A 247 -6.17 20.04 -16.02
CA GLY A 247 -6.50 21.35 -16.61
C GLY A 247 -8.00 21.52 -16.85
N ALA A 248 -8.50 22.73 -16.67
CA ALA A 248 -9.88 23.08 -17.00
C ALA A 248 -10.15 22.89 -18.50
N ARG A 249 -11.29 22.30 -18.84
CA ARG A 249 -11.76 22.14 -20.21
C ARG A 249 -13.29 21.93 -20.23
N PRO A 250 -13.95 21.99 -21.39
CA PRO A 250 -15.38 21.71 -21.47
C PRO A 250 -15.71 20.37 -20.77
N ASN A 251 -16.64 20.40 -19.85
CA ASN A 251 -17.11 19.25 -19.08
C ASN A 251 -16.12 18.64 -18.06
N VAL A 252 -15.02 19.32 -17.72
CA VAL A 252 -14.07 18.90 -16.70
C VAL A 252 -13.64 20.10 -15.87
N ALA A 253 -13.85 20.05 -14.56
CA ALA A 253 -13.38 21.05 -13.62
C ALA A 253 -11.84 21.08 -13.56
N GLU A 254 -11.27 22.26 -13.34
CA GLU A 254 -9.85 22.31 -12.98
C GLU A 254 -9.65 21.63 -11.62
N ALA A 255 -8.74 20.68 -11.56
CA ALA A 255 -8.53 19.94 -10.33
C ALA A 255 -7.05 19.80 -9.98
N TYR A 256 -6.79 19.76 -8.67
CA TYR A 256 -5.48 19.54 -8.10
C TYR A 256 -5.58 18.48 -7.00
N LEU A 257 -4.64 17.54 -7.01
CA LEU A 257 -4.35 16.67 -5.89
C LEU A 257 -2.92 16.96 -5.45
N MET A 258 -2.74 17.27 -4.19
CA MET A 258 -1.43 17.42 -3.56
C MET A 258 -1.27 16.42 -2.45
N ALA A 259 -0.08 15.85 -2.32
CA ALA A 259 0.26 14.93 -1.25
C ALA A 259 1.73 15.10 -0.84
N THR A 260 2.04 14.77 0.41
CA THR A 260 3.41 14.58 0.91
C THR A 260 3.60 13.12 1.29
N PRO A 261 3.90 12.24 0.32
CA PRO A 261 4.19 10.83 0.60
C PRO A 261 5.38 10.67 1.54
N THR A 262 5.40 9.59 2.31
CA THR A 262 6.55 9.26 3.20
C THR A 262 7.78 8.78 2.43
N PHE A 263 7.64 8.54 1.13
CA PHE A 263 8.71 8.11 0.23
C PHE A 263 8.46 8.59 -1.19
N ARG A 264 9.51 8.61 -2.03
CA ARG A 264 9.36 8.94 -3.44
C ARG A 264 8.47 7.90 -4.13
N VAL A 265 7.30 8.36 -4.60
CA VAL A 265 6.37 7.49 -5.33
C VAL A 265 6.96 7.09 -6.68
N PRO A 266 6.80 5.84 -7.12
CA PRO A 266 7.15 5.42 -8.47
C PRO A 266 6.37 6.16 -9.56
N GLU A 267 6.95 6.22 -10.75
CA GLU A 267 6.49 7.06 -11.87
C GLU A 267 5.06 6.78 -12.33
N PHE A 268 4.55 5.57 -12.18
CA PHE A 268 3.18 5.26 -12.58
C PHE A 268 2.10 5.71 -11.57
N VAL A 269 2.47 6.04 -10.32
CA VAL A 269 1.50 6.50 -9.30
C VAL A 269 0.83 7.82 -9.70
N PRO A 270 1.57 8.84 -10.17
CA PRO A 270 0.97 10.06 -10.68
C PRO A 270 -0.06 9.80 -11.78
N GLU A 271 0.19 8.85 -12.69
CA GLU A 271 -0.73 8.50 -13.77
C GLU A 271 -2.02 7.85 -13.25
N VAL A 272 -1.92 6.89 -12.33
CA VAL A 272 -3.10 6.26 -11.70
C VAL A 272 -3.92 7.30 -10.93
N MET A 273 -3.27 8.16 -10.16
CA MET A 273 -3.94 9.21 -9.39
C MET A 273 -4.56 10.28 -10.30
N TYR A 274 -3.89 10.61 -11.41
CA TYR A 274 -4.44 11.51 -12.43
C TYR A 274 -5.74 10.97 -13.02
N ASN A 275 -5.79 9.69 -13.38
CA ASN A 275 -7.00 9.07 -13.91
C ASN A 275 -8.16 9.13 -12.90
N ALA A 276 -7.87 8.86 -11.61
CA ALA A 276 -8.84 8.98 -10.54
C ALA A 276 -9.33 10.44 -10.35
N LEU A 277 -8.40 11.40 -10.30
CA LEU A 277 -8.71 12.82 -10.14
C LEU A 277 -9.51 13.35 -11.34
N SER A 278 -9.17 12.97 -12.56
CA SER A 278 -9.85 13.37 -13.80
C SER A 278 -11.30 12.86 -13.84
N ALA A 279 -11.55 11.63 -13.37
CA ALA A 279 -12.90 11.09 -13.25
C ALA A 279 -13.75 11.88 -12.25
N ILE A 280 -13.17 12.24 -11.11
CA ILE A 280 -13.84 13.07 -10.10
C ILE A 280 -14.08 14.48 -10.64
N ALA A 281 -13.10 15.09 -11.30
CA ALA A 281 -13.20 16.44 -11.88
C ALA A 281 -14.31 16.54 -12.92
N SER A 282 -14.51 15.50 -13.74
CA SER A 282 -15.61 15.43 -14.69
C SER A 282 -16.96 15.41 -13.97
N ASN A 283 -17.11 14.61 -12.93
CA ASN A 283 -18.34 14.55 -12.13
C ASN A 283 -18.59 15.86 -11.38
N TRP A 284 -17.54 16.49 -10.85
CA TRP A 284 -17.62 17.76 -10.14
C TRP A 284 -18.17 18.89 -11.02
N HIS A 285 -17.76 18.95 -12.29
CA HIS A 285 -18.22 19.96 -13.25
C HIS A 285 -19.73 19.92 -13.42
N PHE A 286 -20.36 18.75 -13.46
CA PHE A 286 -21.81 18.58 -13.65
C PHE A 286 -22.61 18.62 -12.34
N SER A 287 -21.96 18.69 -11.19
CA SER A 287 -22.61 18.73 -9.87
C SER A 287 -22.85 20.17 -9.40
N LYS A 288 -23.89 20.35 -8.56
CA LYS A 288 -24.26 21.64 -7.97
C LYS A 288 -23.91 21.67 -6.49
#